data_4331293ae518ea9e5c49b90a4e496794
#
_entry.id   4331293ae518ea9e5c49b90a4e496794
#
_cell.length_a   1.000
_cell.length_b   1.000
_cell.length_c   1.000
_cell.angle_alpha   90.00
_cell.angle_beta   90.00
_cell.angle_gamma   90.00
#
_symmetry.space_group_name_H-M   'P 1'
#
loop_
_entity.id
_entity.type
_entity.pdbx_description
1 polymer ?
#
loop_
_entity_poly.entity_id
_entity_poly.type
_entity_poly.pdbx_seq_one_letter_code
_entity_poly.pdbx_strand_id
1 'polypeptide(L)'
;MAKNIVILGAGYGGVLAAQTVRKYYSKAQANVTLINKTPTHQIITELHRLAAGSISEQAVAMPVEKLLKGLDVDFKVATVDSFNVDKKEVVLAGGNTLSYDALVVGLGSKTAYFGIPGLEENSLVLKSADDANKVYNQIQDKIKAYAASKNPADATILIGGGGLTGVELVGEIADKLASFCLPHGVDPKEIKLQLVEAGPKILPMLPQHLIDRAQSSLEKRGVEFLLGLPVTNVVGNVVELKDGQKIETNTFVWTGGVQALPMVAESGLETDRGRATVNNFLQSKSHQDVFVVGDSAVYFGEDGRPWPPTAQIAWQMGELVGYNLFAYLEGKTMENFSPINSGTLASLGRRDAVAFIGANQTPLKGLPATMMKEASNIRYLTHVKGLFSLAY
;
A
#
# COMPACT_ATOMS: atom_id res chain seq x y z
N MET A 1 -35.24 -14.75 1.18
CA MET A 1 -34.43 -14.49 -0.04
C MET A 1 -32.97 -14.54 0.35
N ALA A 2 -32.07 -14.92 -0.54
CA ALA A 2 -30.63 -14.84 -0.29
C ALA A 2 -30.22 -13.38 -0.11
N LYS A 3 -29.32 -13.10 0.83
CA LYS A 3 -28.76 -11.75 1.05
C LYS A 3 -27.77 -11.41 -0.05
N ASN A 4 -27.77 -10.17 -0.52
CA ASN A 4 -26.80 -9.65 -1.50
C ASN A 4 -25.72 -8.87 -0.77
N ILE A 5 -24.50 -9.39 -0.77
CA ILE A 5 -23.34 -8.78 -0.13
C ILE A 5 -22.37 -8.37 -1.22
N VAL A 6 -22.05 -7.08 -1.28
CA VAL A 6 -21.10 -6.53 -2.25
C VAL A 6 -19.85 -6.04 -1.51
N ILE A 7 -18.69 -6.43 -2.02
CA ILE A 7 -17.37 -6.07 -1.46
C ILE A 7 -16.58 -5.36 -2.55
N LEU A 8 -16.15 -4.12 -2.27
CA LEU A 8 -15.41 -3.28 -3.19
C LEU A 8 -13.92 -3.30 -2.84
N GLY A 9 -13.11 -3.81 -3.76
CA GLY A 9 -11.66 -3.91 -3.65
C GLY A 9 -11.18 -5.24 -3.08
N ALA A 10 -10.27 -5.91 -3.81
CA ALA A 10 -9.60 -7.13 -3.38
C ALA A 10 -8.21 -6.86 -2.76
N GLY A 11 -8.10 -5.78 -1.97
CA GLY A 11 -6.94 -5.51 -1.12
C GLY A 11 -6.93 -6.40 0.14
N TYR A 12 -6.06 -6.06 1.09
CA TYR A 12 -5.89 -6.83 2.34
C TYR A 12 -7.21 -7.03 3.10
N GLY A 13 -8.02 -5.97 3.24
CA GLY A 13 -9.29 -6.07 3.96
C GLY A 13 -10.39 -6.78 3.16
N GLY A 14 -10.53 -6.47 1.86
CA GLY A 14 -11.64 -6.98 1.07
C GLY A 14 -11.56 -8.49 0.79
N VAL A 15 -10.38 -9.03 0.49
CA VAL A 15 -10.20 -10.48 0.31
C VAL A 15 -10.56 -11.23 1.58
N LEU A 16 -10.07 -10.77 2.75
CA LEU A 16 -10.35 -11.43 4.03
C LEU A 16 -11.80 -11.26 4.46
N ALA A 17 -12.45 -10.13 4.16
CA ALA A 17 -13.87 -9.97 4.36
C ALA A 17 -14.67 -11.02 3.55
N ALA A 18 -14.36 -11.18 2.26
CA ALA A 18 -15.00 -12.16 1.39
C ALA A 18 -14.82 -13.60 1.89
N GLN A 19 -13.58 -13.97 2.25
CA GLN A 19 -13.27 -15.30 2.80
C GLN A 19 -13.99 -15.55 4.12
N THR A 20 -14.04 -14.53 5.00
CA THR A 20 -14.65 -14.69 6.32
C THR A 20 -16.17 -14.72 6.25
N VAL A 21 -16.82 -13.93 5.40
CA VAL A 21 -18.27 -14.01 5.16
C VAL A 21 -18.67 -15.44 4.77
N ARG A 22 -17.87 -16.12 3.95
CA ARG A 22 -18.14 -17.51 3.51
C ARG A 22 -17.95 -18.58 4.59
N LYS A 23 -17.35 -18.25 5.73
CA LYS A 23 -17.33 -19.14 6.90
C LYS A 23 -18.70 -19.22 7.59
N TYR A 24 -19.52 -18.18 7.42
CA TYR A 24 -20.82 -18.03 8.09
C TYR A 24 -22.02 -18.22 7.16
N TYR A 25 -21.88 -17.92 5.87
CA TYR A 25 -22.94 -18.04 4.89
C TYR A 25 -22.63 -19.10 3.82
N SER A 26 -23.58 -20.00 3.60
CA SER A 26 -23.60 -20.85 2.40
C SER A 26 -24.05 -20.04 1.18
N LYS A 27 -23.82 -20.59 -0.02
CA LYS A 27 -24.28 -20.00 -1.30
C LYS A 27 -25.81 -19.78 -1.33
N ALA A 28 -26.58 -20.69 -0.72
CA ALA A 28 -28.04 -20.59 -0.68
C ALA A 28 -28.53 -19.43 0.21
N GLN A 29 -27.73 -19.01 1.20
CA GLN A 29 -28.10 -17.97 2.16
C GLN A 29 -27.69 -16.58 1.72
N ALA A 30 -26.54 -16.45 1.02
CA ALA A 30 -26.05 -15.16 0.56
C ALA A 30 -25.34 -15.25 -0.80
N ASN A 31 -25.59 -14.26 -1.65
CA ASN A 31 -24.80 -13.96 -2.83
C ASN A 31 -23.67 -13.01 -2.41
N VAL A 32 -22.43 -13.42 -2.54
CA VAL A 32 -21.25 -12.59 -2.22
C VAL A 32 -20.53 -12.22 -3.50
N THR A 33 -20.50 -10.93 -3.83
CA THR A 33 -19.80 -10.41 -5.01
C THR A 33 -18.60 -9.59 -4.55
N LEU A 34 -17.40 -9.98 -4.98
CA LEU A 34 -16.17 -9.20 -4.78
C LEU A 34 -15.78 -8.54 -6.09
N ILE A 35 -15.59 -7.21 -6.07
CA ILE A 35 -15.25 -6.41 -7.23
C ILE A 35 -13.86 -5.84 -7.07
N ASN A 36 -13.00 -6.00 -8.09
CA ASN A 36 -11.69 -5.37 -8.10
C ASN A 36 -11.32 -4.94 -9.52
N LYS A 37 -10.57 -3.83 -9.63
CA LYS A 37 -10.14 -3.30 -10.92
C LYS A 37 -9.13 -4.18 -11.67
N THR A 38 -8.44 -5.07 -10.97
CA THR A 38 -7.44 -5.99 -11.50
C THR A 38 -7.77 -7.43 -11.09
N PRO A 39 -7.33 -8.45 -11.84
CA PRO A 39 -7.57 -9.85 -11.48
C PRO A 39 -6.74 -10.34 -10.29
N THR A 40 -5.86 -9.47 -9.74
CA THR A 40 -4.90 -9.86 -8.70
C THR A 40 -5.12 -9.12 -7.39
N HIS A 41 -4.89 -9.82 -6.30
CA HIS A 41 -4.58 -9.26 -4.99
C HIS A 41 -3.10 -8.92 -4.95
N GLN A 42 -2.75 -7.70 -4.52
CA GLN A 42 -1.38 -7.21 -4.57
C GLN A 42 -0.79 -7.07 -3.16
N ILE A 43 0.42 -7.64 -2.97
CA ILE A 43 1.20 -7.50 -1.74
C ILE A 43 1.95 -6.17 -1.82
N ILE A 44 1.24 -5.08 -1.51
CA ILE A 44 1.79 -3.72 -1.64
C ILE A 44 3.00 -3.46 -0.75
N THR A 45 3.16 -4.22 0.33
CA THR A 45 4.32 -4.15 1.23
C THR A 45 5.61 -4.70 0.62
N GLU A 46 5.54 -5.33 -0.56
CA GLU A 46 6.69 -5.92 -1.26
C GLU A 46 6.97 -5.27 -2.63
N LEU A 47 6.22 -4.24 -3.00
CA LEU A 47 6.35 -3.57 -4.30
C LEU A 47 7.74 -2.93 -4.50
N HIS A 48 8.39 -2.45 -3.43
CA HIS A 48 9.74 -1.91 -3.48
C HIS A 48 10.77 -2.95 -3.98
N ARG A 49 10.57 -4.24 -3.65
CA ARG A 49 11.43 -5.33 -4.11
C ARG A 49 11.21 -5.65 -5.59
N LEU A 50 9.95 -5.58 -6.06
CA LEU A 50 9.64 -5.70 -7.48
C LEU A 50 10.22 -4.54 -8.27
N ALA A 51 10.05 -3.30 -7.79
CA ALA A 51 10.57 -2.09 -8.42
C ALA A 51 12.10 -2.07 -8.55
N ALA A 52 12.82 -2.78 -7.66
CA ALA A 52 14.27 -2.96 -7.76
C ALA A 52 14.69 -4.26 -8.47
N GLY A 53 13.74 -5.07 -8.98
CA GLY A 53 14.04 -6.34 -9.64
C GLY A 53 14.56 -7.43 -8.70
N SER A 54 14.24 -7.36 -7.42
CA SER A 54 14.65 -8.36 -6.41
C SER A 54 13.74 -9.58 -6.37
N ILE A 55 12.47 -9.42 -6.78
CA ILE A 55 11.47 -10.49 -6.85
C ILE A 55 10.66 -10.35 -8.14
N SER A 56 10.00 -11.44 -8.54
CA SER A 56 9.12 -11.43 -9.71
C SER A 56 7.74 -10.86 -9.41
N GLU A 57 7.01 -10.46 -10.44
CA GLU A 57 5.64 -9.96 -10.30
C GLU A 57 4.69 -10.99 -9.67
N GLN A 58 4.87 -12.30 -9.98
CA GLN A 58 4.06 -13.37 -9.41
C GLN A 58 4.19 -13.45 -7.87
N ALA A 59 5.29 -12.96 -7.30
CA ALA A 59 5.48 -12.93 -5.85
C ALA A 59 4.62 -11.85 -5.16
N VAL A 60 4.20 -10.81 -5.89
CA VAL A 60 3.42 -9.68 -5.35
C VAL A 60 2.01 -9.58 -5.90
N ALA A 61 1.72 -10.19 -7.05
CA ALA A 61 0.42 -10.14 -7.71
C ALA A 61 -0.23 -11.53 -7.76
N MET A 62 -1.07 -11.84 -6.79
CA MET A 62 -1.72 -13.15 -6.66
C MET A 62 -3.10 -13.15 -7.31
N PRO A 63 -3.43 -14.11 -8.21
CA PRO A 63 -4.77 -14.20 -8.77
C PRO A 63 -5.84 -14.34 -7.68
N VAL A 64 -6.83 -13.43 -7.65
CA VAL A 64 -7.91 -13.42 -6.67
C VAL A 64 -8.73 -14.71 -6.74
N GLU A 65 -8.97 -15.24 -7.94
CA GLU A 65 -9.68 -16.49 -8.13
C GLU A 65 -9.03 -17.67 -7.40
N LYS A 66 -7.67 -17.70 -7.33
CA LYS A 66 -6.95 -18.73 -6.56
C LYS A 66 -7.19 -18.59 -5.05
N LEU A 67 -7.29 -17.34 -4.55
CA LEU A 67 -7.55 -17.06 -3.13
C LEU A 67 -8.98 -17.36 -2.73
N LEU A 68 -9.90 -17.31 -3.68
CA LEU A 68 -11.34 -17.59 -3.48
C LEU A 68 -11.75 -19.00 -3.90
N LYS A 69 -10.81 -19.84 -4.34
CA LYS A 69 -11.11 -21.18 -4.83
C LYS A 69 -11.91 -22.00 -3.79
N GLY A 70 -13.08 -22.48 -4.21
CA GLY A 70 -13.97 -23.29 -3.36
C GLY A 70 -14.83 -22.50 -2.38
N LEU A 71 -14.85 -21.16 -2.47
CA LEU A 71 -15.59 -20.28 -1.55
C LEU A 71 -16.90 -19.72 -2.13
N ASP A 72 -17.36 -20.12 -3.30
CA ASP A 72 -18.61 -19.60 -3.92
C ASP A 72 -18.76 -18.06 -3.92
N VAL A 73 -17.67 -17.32 -4.06
CA VAL A 73 -17.66 -15.87 -4.21
C VAL A 73 -17.69 -15.53 -5.70
N ASP A 74 -18.63 -14.68 -6.12
CA ASP A 74 -18.68 -14.14 -7.47
C ASP A 74 -17.63 -13.03 -7.59
N PHE A 75 -16.49 -13.33 -8.22
CA PHE A 75 -15.43 -12.38 -8.42
C PHE A 75 -15.57 -11.67 -9.77
N LYS A 76 -15.64 -10.33 -9.73
CA LYS A 76 -15.76 -9.49 -10.93
C LYS A 76 -14.53 -8.59 -11.09
N VAL A 77 -13.84 -8.72 -12.22
CA VAL A 77 -12.81 -7.75 -12.61
C VAL A 77 -13.51 -6.57 -13.27
N ALA A 78 -13.70 -5.50 -12.50
CA ALA A 78 -14.37 -4.29 -12.96
C ALA A 78 -13.91 -3.08 -12.13
N THR A 79 -13.92 -1.90 -12.75
CA THR A 79 -13.70 -0.63 -12.05
C THR A 79 -15.03 -0.16 -11.45
N VAL A 80 -15.01 0.20 -10.18
CA VAL A 80 -16.11 0.91 -9.53
C VAL A 80 -16.03 2.37 -9.97
N ASP A 81 -17.08 2.86 -10.60
CA ASP A 81 -17.20 4.24 -11.07
C ASP A 81 -17.71 5.14 -9.94
N SER A 82 -18.78 4.69 -9.27
CA SER A 82 -19.34 5.35 -8.11
C SER A 82 -20.15 4.37 -7.25
N PHE A 83 -20.50 4.79 -6.05
CA PHE A 83 -21.50 4.09 -5.23
C PHE A 83 -22.28 5.13 -4.42
N ASN A 84 -23.56 4.83 -4.17
CA ASN A 84 -24.47 5.69 -3.43
C ASN A 84 -25.11 4.90 -2.30
N VAL A 85 -24.84 5.27 -1.07
CA VAL A 85 -25.26 4.51 0.11
C VAL A 85 -26.73 4.69 0.47
N ASP A 86 -27.32 5.85 0.14
CA ASP A 86 -28.77 6.09 0.34
C ASP A 86 -29.62 5.24 -0.61
N LYS A 87 -29.16 5.06 -1.85
CA LYS A 87 -29.82 4.23 -2.86
C LYS A 87 -29.47 2.76 -2.79
N LYS A 88 -28.45 2.39 -2.01
CA LYS A 88 -27.87 1.03 -1.93
C LYS A 88 -27.41 0.51 -3.29
N GLU A 89 -26.72 1.34 -4.05
CA GLU A 89 -26.30 1.06 -5.41
C GLU A 89 -24.79 1.24 -5.59
N VAL A 90 -24.18 0.33 -6.35
CA VAL A 90 -22.82 0.41 -6.83
C VAL A 90 -22.84 0.44 -8.35
N VAL A 91 -22.25 1.47 -8.95
CA VAL A 91 -22.15 1.63 -10.41
C VAL A 91 -20.75 1.22 -10.86
N LEU A 92 -20.67 0.31 -11.81
CA LEU A 92 -19.43 -0.13 -12.43
C LEU A 92 -19.19 0.65 -13.73
N ALA A 93 -17.92 0.80 -14.10
CA ALA A 93 -17.56 1.33 -15.41
C ALA A 93 -18.29 0.54 -16.51
N GLY A 94 -18.93 1.28 -17.43
CA GLY A 94 -19.84 0.68 -18.43
C GLY A 94 -21.31 0.68 -18.04
N GLY A 95 -21.67 1.27 -16.88
CA GLY A 95 -23.06 1.56 -16.48
C GLY A 95 -23.82 0.42 -15.79
N ASN A 96 -23.19 -0.75 -15.59
CA ASN A 96 -23.83 -1.82 -14.83
C ASN A 96 -23.97 -1.43 -13.36
N THR A 97 -25.18 -1.61 -12.80
CA THR A 97 -25.50 -1.30 -11.40
C THR A 97 -25.74 -2.57 -10.60
N LEU A 98 -25.23 -2.61 -9.38
CA LEU A 98 -25.45 -3.66 -8.40
C LEU A 98 -26.13 -3.08 -7.17
N SER A 99 -27.19 -3.72 -6.70
CA SER A 99 -27.82 -3.42 -5.41
C SER A 99 -27.31 -4.37 -4.34
N TYR A 100 -27.38 -3.97 -3.07
CA TYR A 100 -26.91 -4.75 -1.94
C TYR A 100 -27.81 -4.67 -0.70
N ASP A 101 -27.78 -5.70 0.13
CA ASP A 101 -28.32 -5.69 1.49
C ASP A 101 -27.25 -5.21 2.49
N ALA A 102 -25.97 -5.54 2.21
CA ALA A 102 -24.81 -5.00 2.93
C ALA A 102 -23.62 -4.75 1.99
N LEU A 103 -22.85 -3.70 2.26
CA LEU A 103 -21.72 -3.26 1.47
C LEU A 103 -20.44 -3.27 2.31
N VAL A 104 -19.33 -3.76 1.74
CA VAL A 104 -17.99 -3.56 2.28
C VAL A 104 -17.17 -2.67 1.35
N VAL A 105 -16.72 -1.53 1.86
CA VAL A 105 -15.89 -0.57 1.12
C VAL A 105 -14.43 -0.77 1.50
N GLY A 106 -13.64 -1.39 0.62
CA GLY A 106 -12.22 -1.66 0.78
C GLY A 106 -11.39 -1.21 -0.42
N LEU A 107 -11.75 -0.06 -1.00
CA LEU A 107 -11.17 0.48 -2.23
C LEU A 107 -9.73 1.00 -2.06
N GLY A 108 -9.25 1.12 -0.81
CA GLY A 108 -7.90 1.57 -0.51
C GLY A 108 -7.73 3.08 -0.65
N SER A 109 -6.56 3.50 -1.11
CA SER A 109 -6.13 4.89 -1.22
C SER A 109 -5.42 5.15 -2.54
N LYS A 110 -5.28 6.43 -2.91
CA LYS A 110 -4.45 6.89 -4.03
C LYS A 110 -3.24 7.69 -3.53
N THR A 111 -2.28 7.93 -4.41
CA THR A 111 -1.14 8.80 -4.11
C THR A 111 -1.60 10.21 -3.78
N ALA A 112 -0.99 10.82 -2.76
CA ALA A 112 -1.21 12.21 -2.40
C ALA A 112 -0.12 13.07 -3.05
N TYR A 113 -0.53 14.02 -3.88
CA TYR A 113 0.39 14.97 -4.55
C TYR A 113 0.40 16.33 -3.85
N PHE A 114 -0.41 16.55 -2.82
CA PHE A 114 -0.47 17.75 -1.98
C PHE A 114 -0.65 19.08 -2.74
N GLY A 115 -1.18 19.02 -3.97
CA GLY A 115 -1.32 20.19 -4.83
C GLY A 115 0.01 20.78 -5.35
N ILE A 116 1.09 20.02 -5.29
CA ILE A 116 2.40 20.44 -5.80
C ILE A 116 2.33 20.46 -7.34
N PRO A 117 2.54 21.64 -7.98
CA PRO A 117 2.43 21.76 -9.42
C PRO A 117 3.37 20.82 -10.17
N GLY A 118 2.83 20.14 -11.19
CA GLY A 118 3.56 19.24 -12.08
C GLY A 118 4.05 17.93 -11.46
N LEU A 119 3.79 17.69 -10.16
CA LEU A 119 4.25 16.47 -9.49
C LEU A 119 3.54 15.22 -10.01
N GLU A 120 2.23 15.28 -10.21
CA GLU A 120 1.43 14.15 -10.71
C GLU A 120 1.84 13.73 -12.11
N GLU A 121 2.07 14.70 -12.99
CA GLU A 121 2.38 14.48 -14.39
C GLU A 121 3.83 14.04 -14.64
N ASN A 122 4.76 14.41 -13.73
CA ASN A 122 6.19 14.22 -13.93
C ASN A 122 6.84 13.27 -12.92
N SER A 123 6.07 12.50 -12.16
CA SER A 123 6.63 11.50 -11.25
C SER A 123 6.05 10.10 -11.50
N LEU A 124 6.87 9.10 -11.23
CA LEU A 124 6.42 7.72 -11.05
C LEU A 124 5.90 7.53 -9.64
N VAL A 125 5.01 6.56 -9.44
CA VAL A 125 4.47 6.18 -8.12
C VAL A 125 4.73 4.71 -7.83
N LEU A 126 4.41 4.25 -6.61
CA LEU A 126 4.60 2.85 -6.21
C LEU A 126 3.36 2.36 -5.44
N LYS A 127 2.25 2.13 -6.15
CA LYS A 127 0.97 1.70 -5.59
C LYS A 127 0.45 0.37 -6.13
N SER A 128 1.09 -0.14 -7.19
CA SER A 128 0.70 -1.38 -7.87
C SER A 128 1.92 -2.11 -8.43
N ALA A 129 1.75 -3.39 -8.80
CA ALA A 129 2.79 -4.15 -9.50
C ALA A 129 3.16 -3.49 -10.83
N ASP A 130 2.18 -2.90 -11.53
CA ASP A 130 2.37 -2.16 -12.77
C ASP A 130 3.26 -0.93 -12.55
N ASP A 131 3.02 -0.18 -11.46
CA ASP A 131 3.88 0.96 -11.08
C ASP A 131 5.31 0.49 -10.75
N ALA A 132 5.45 -0.62 -10.02
CA ALA A 132 6.75 -1.18 -9.69
C ALA A 132 7.54 -1.59 -10.94
N ASN A 133 6.87 -2.22 -11.92
CA ASN A 133 7.46 -2.54 -13.20
C ASN A 133 7.85 -1.29 -14.00
N LYS A 134 7.03 -0.22 -13.98
CA LYS A 134 7.39 1.06 -14.60
C LYS A 134 8.64 1.67 -13.97
N VAL A 135 8.75 1.65 -12.63
CA VAL A 135 9.96 2.12 -11.92
C VAL A 135 11.18 1.30 -12.32
N TYR A 136 11.06 -0.05 -12.32
CA TYR A 136 12.14 -0.93 -12.72
C TYR A 136 12.63 -0.65 -14.14
N ASN A 137 11.72 -0.60 -15.09
CA ASN A 137 12.04 -0.33 -16.49
C ASN A 137 12.66 1.06 -16.69
N GLN A 138 12.11 2.09 -16.02
CA GLN A 138 12.64 3.44 -16.08
C GLN A 138 14.09 3.51 -15.60
N ILE A 139 14.42 2.86 -14.48
CA ILE A 139 15.80 2.82 -13.97
C ILE A 139 16.72 2.14 -15.00
N GLN A 140 16.32 1.01 -15.55
CA GLN A 140 17.11 0.31 -16.57
C GLN A 140 17.33 1.14 -17.83
N ASP A 141 16.26 1.72 -18.38
CA ASP A 141 16.30 2.51 -19.60
C ASP A 141 17.19 3.76 -19.44
N LYS A 142 17.12 4.42 -18.27
CA LYS A 142 17.91 5.64 -18.01
C LYS A 142 19.38 5.33 -17.77
N ILE A 143 19.71 4.26 -17.07
CA ILE A 143 21.12 3.84 -16.93
C ILE A 143 21.70 3.42 -18.29
N LYS A 144 20.94 2.72 -19.12
CA LYS A 144 21.34 2.41 -20.48
C LYS A 144 21.54 3.67 -21.34
N ALA A 145 20.64 4.65 -21.25
CA ALA A 145 20.79 5.95 -21.93
C ALA A 145 22.03 6.71 -21.45
N TYR A 146 22.27 6.73 -20.13
CA TYR A 146 23.46 7.33 -19.53
C TYR A 146 24.75 6.72 -20.05
N ALA A 147 24.82 5.42 -20.23
CA ALA A 147 25.99 4.74 -20.79
C ALA A 147 26.42 5.34 -22.14
N ALA A 148 25.46 5.72 -22.97
CA ALA A 148 25.70 6.26 -24.33
C ALA A 148 25.87 7.80 -24.31
N SER A 149 25.04 8.53 -23.55
CA SER A 149 24.95 10.00 -23.63
C SER A 149 25.77 10.74 -22.58
N LYS A 150 26.07 10.08 -21.46
CA LYS A 150 26.62 10.69 -20.24
C LYS A 150 25.80 11.88 -19.71
N ASN A 151 24.48 11.92 -20.03
CA ASN A 151 23.58 12.94 -19.51
C ASN A 151 23.36 12.74 -17.99
N PRO A 152 23.73 13.71 -17.12
CA PRO A 152 23.63 13.56 -15.67
C PRO A 152 22.21 13.31 -15.17
N ALA A 153 21.19 13.80 -15.87
CA ALA A 153 19.78 13.57 -15.50
C ALA A 153 19.37 12.10 -15.61
N ASP A 154 20.01 11.31 -16.52
CA ASP A 154 19.80 9.88 -16.65
C ASP A 154 20.55 9.09 -15.57
N ALA A 155 21.56 9.67 -14.95
CA ALA A 155 22.33 9.10 -13.84
C ALA A 155 21.79 9.48 -12.46
N THR A 156 20.71 10.27 -12.38
CA THR A 156 20.11 10.71 -11.13
C THR A 156 18.78 9.97 -10.89
N ILE A 157 18.73 9.21 -9.80
CA ILE A 157 17.51 8.54 -9.31
C ILE A 157 17.07 9.27 -8.05
N LEU A 158 15.90 9.92 -8.09
CA LEU A 158 15.36 10.70 -6.99
C LEU A 158 14.11 10.00 -6.43
N ILE A 159 14.10 9.73 -5.13
CA ILE A 159 12.94 9.19 -4.40
C ILE A 159 12.38 10.31 -3.52
N GLY A 160 11.10 10.64 -3.70
CA GLY A 160 10.39 11.63 -2.88
C GLY A 160 9.59 10.97 -1.76
N GLY A 161 9.90 11.34 -0.51
CA GLY A 161 9.25 10.85 0.70
C GLY A 161 10.10 9.87 1.51
N GLY A 162 10.42 10.27 2.74
CA GLY A 162 11.23 9.51 3.71
C GLY A 162 10.43 8.57 4.63
N GLY A 163 9.20 8.22 4.24
CA GLY A 163 8.39 7.20 4.92
C GLY A 163 8.88 5.77 4.63
N LEU A 164 8.10 4.76 5.09
CA LEU A 164 8.44 3.34 4.90
C LEU A 164 8.69 3.00 3.43
N THR A 165 7.77 3.36 2.54
CA THR A 165 7.85 3.01 1.11
C THR A 165 9.10 3.57 0.44
N GLY A 166 9.42 4.85 0.67
CA GLY A 166 10.59 5.48 0.05
C GLY A 166 11.90 4.94 0.58
N VAL A 167 12.00 4.74 1.89
CA VAL A 167 13.19 4.17 2.53
C VAL A 167 13.42 2.71 2.10
N GLU A 168 12.37 1.91 2.00
CA GLU A 168 12.46 0.53 1.52
C GLU A 168 12.87 0.47 0.04
N LEU A 169 12.29 1.36 -0.79
CA LEU A 169 12.62 1.44 -2.21
C LEU A 169 14.07 1.85 -2.43
N VAL A 170 14.53 2.92 -1.79
CA VAL A 170 15.91 3.40 -1.95
C VAL A 170 16.92 2.37 -1.46
N GLY A 171 16.59 1.64 -0.38
CA GLY A 171 17.43 0.55 0.14
C GLY A 171 17.58 -0.63 -0.82
N GLU A 172 16.48 -1.05 -1.45
CA GLU A 172 16.50 -2.13 -2.44
C GLU A 172 17.23 -1.69 -3.73
N ILE A 173 17.00 -0.45 -4.20
CA ILE A 173 17.72 0.09 -5.36
C ILE A 173 19.22 0.14 -5.08
N ALA A 174 19.65 0.62 -3.88
CA ALA A 174 21.06 0.67 -3.50
C ALA A 174 21.72 -0.72 -3.56
N ASP A 175 21.06 -1.76 -3.06
CA ASP A 175 21.57 -3.13 -3.11
C ASP A 175 21.62 -3.71 -4.54
N LYS A 176 20.76 -3.22 -5.44
CA LYS A 176 20.64 -3.70 -6.82
C LYS A 176 21.36 -2.81 -7.85
N LEU A 177 21.90 -1.69 -7.42
CA LEU A 177 22.48 -0.67 -8.32
C LEU A 177 23.53 -1.26 -9.26
N ALA A 178 24.43 -2.11 -8.75
CA ALA A 178 25.41 -2.81 -9.58
C ALA A 178 24.75 -3.71 -10.65
N SER A 179 23.61 -4.35 -10.32
CA SER A 179 22.87 -5.18 -11.28
C SER A 179 22.24 -4.37 -12.42
N PHE A 180 21.88 -3.11 -12.16
CA PHE A 180 21.40 -2.19 -13.18
C PHE A 180 22.54 -1.63 -14.04
N CYS A 181 23.70 -1.35 -13.45
CA CYS A 181 24.80 -0.60 -14.10
C CYS A 181 25.74 -1.50 -14.92
N LEU A 182 26.19 -2.62 -14.34
CA LEU A 182 27.24 -3.45 -14.93
C LEU A 182 26.90 -4.01 -16.33
N PRO A 183 25.67 -4.40 -16.66
CA PRO A 183 25.31 -4.84 -18.00
C PRO A 183 25.52 -3.78 -19.10
N HIS A 184 25.59 -2.50 -18.71
CA HIS A 184 25.77 -1.36 -19.60
C HIS A 184 27.16 -0.72 -19.50
N GLY A 185 28.09 -1.33 -18.74
CA GLY A 185 29.45 -0.82 -18.55
C GLY A 185 29.52 0.49 -17.75
N VAL A 186 28.50 0.77 -16.91
CA VAL A 186 28.45 1.96 -16.04
C VAL A 186 28.99 1.59 -14.67
N ASP A 187 29.87 2.42 -14.11
CA ASP A 187 30.26 2.29 -12.71
C ASP A 187 29.08 2.70 -11.82
N PRO A 188 28.61 1.86 -10.88
CA PRO A 188 27.55 2.22 -9.95
C PRO A 188 27.81 3.54 -9.19
N LYS A 189 29.05 3.93 -9.00
CA LYS A 189 29.43 5.19 -8.36
C LYS A 189 29.13 6.44 -9.19
N GLU A 190 28.90 6.29 -10.49
CA GLU A 190 28.47 7.38 -11.36
C GLU A 190 26.98 7.73 -11.17
N ILE A 191 26.20 6.82 -10.55
CA ILE A 191 24.75 7.01 -10.35
C ILE A 191 24.50 7.70 -9.01
N LYS A 192 23.79 8.82 -9.04
CA LYS A 192 23.32 9.53 -7.86
C LYS A 192 21.99 8.92 -7.41
N LEU A 193 21.96 8.35 -6.23
CA LEU A 193 20.75 7.82 -5.61
C LEU A 193 20.37 8.71 -4.43
N GLN A 194 19.29 9.48 -4.59
CA GLN A 194 18.89 10.52 -3.65
C GLN A 194 17.50 10.27 -3.08
N LEU A 195 17.30 10.59 -1.80
CA LEU A 195 16.00 10.63 -1.15
C LEU A 195 15.71 12.01 -0.60
N VAL A 196 14.64 12.67 -1.10
CA VAL A 196 14.17 13.96 -0.61
C VAL A 196 13.00 13.77 0.35
N GLU A 197 13.05 14.46 1.50
CA GLU A 197 12.01 14.39 2.54
C GLU A 197 11.72 15.80 3.09
N ALA A 198 10.45 16.15 3.18
CA ALA A 198 10.00 17.44 3.71
C ALA A 198 10.28 17.59 5.20
N GLY A 199 10.24 16.51 5.95
CA GLY A 199 10.56 16.47 7.37
C GLY A 199 12.05 16.43 7.65
N PRO A 200 12.46 16.70 8.91
CA PRO A 200 13.88 16.74 9.29
C PRO A 200 14.53 15.36 9.40
N LYS A 201 13.79 14.28 9.24
CA LYS A 201 14.28 12.90 9.39
C LYS A 201 13.45 11.90 8.59
N ILE A 202 14.07 10.79 8.20
CA ILE A 202 13.37 9.63 7.63
C ILE A 202 12.66 8.81 8.72
N LEU A 203 11.69 7.97 8.35
CA LEU A 203 11.00 7.03 9.27
C LEU A 203 10.55 7.68 10.57
N PRO A 204 9.81 8.81 10.56
CA PRO A 204 9.52 9.61 11.77
C PRO A 204 8.72 8.85 12.83
N MET A 205 8.14 7.70 12.50
CA MET A 205 7.41 6.82 13.42
C MET A 205 8.32 5.93 14.27
N LEU A 206 9.62 5.85 13.96
CA LEU A 206 10.58 5.03 14.70
C LEU A 206 11.33 5.85 15.78
N PRO A 207 11.86 5.17 16.82
CA PRO A 207 12.77 5.79 17.77
C PRO A 207 14.05 6.32 17.10
N GLN A 208 14.60 7.43 17.61
CA GLN A 208 15.72 8.13 16.99
C GLN A 208 16.94 7.23 16.70
N HIS A 209 17.31 6.36 17.64
CA HIS A 209 18.45 5.45 17.46
C HIS A 209 18.30 4.43 16.32
N LEU A 210 17.04 4.09 15.94
CA LEU A 210 16.76 3.27 14.76
C LEU A 210 16.78 4.09 13.48
N ILE A 211 16.33 5.35 13.55
CA ILE A 211 16.41 6.31 12.44
C ILE A 211 17.87 6.56 12.07
N ASP A 212 18.72 6.89 13.06
CA ASP A 212 20.15 7.14 12.86
C ASP A 212 20.85 5.89 12.28
N ARG A 213 20.47 4.71 12.76
CA ARG A 213 20.99 3.44 12.23
C ARG A 213 20.55 3.21 10.78
N ALA A 214 19.31 3.51 10.44
CA ALA A 214 18.77 3.34 9.09
C ALA A 214 19.47 4.30 8.12
N GLN A 215 19.55 5.58 8.48
CA GLN A 215 20.20 6.61 7.67
C GLN A 215 21.67 6.27 7.43
N SER A 216 22.44 6.00 8.49
CA SER A 216 23.86 5.63 8.37
C SER A 216 24.07 4.36 7.53
N SER A 217 23.16 3.40 7.57
CA SER A 217 23.26 2.20 6.75
C SER A 217 23.10 2.50 5.25
N LEU A 218 22.16 3.37 4.93
CA LEU A 218 21.87 3.75 3.55
C LEU A 218 22.95 4.69 2.98
N GLU A 219 23.44 5.65 3.78
CA GLU A 219 24.55 6.54 3.41
C GLU A 219 25.82 5.76 3.06
N LYS A 220 26.18 4.72 3.82
CA LYS A 220 27.30 3.83 3.52
C LYS A 220 27.17 3.09 2.19
N ARG A 221 25.97 3.01 1.63
CA ARG A 221 25.67 2.41 0.33
C ARG A 221 25.46 3.45 -0.77
N GLY A 222 25.84 4.70 -0.50
CA GLY A 222 25.82 5.79 -1.47
C GLY A 222 24.48 6.52 -1.62
N VAL A 223 23.54 6.32 -0.69
CA VAL A 223 22.28 7.09 -0.68
C VAL A 223 22.55 8.49 -0.11
N GLU A 224 22.17 9.52 -0.84
CA GLU A 224 22.20 10.91 -0.40
C GLU A 224 20.82 11.33 0.14
N PHE A 225 20.78 11.93 1.33
CA PHE A 225 19.55 12.41 1.96
C PHE A 225 19.43 13.93 1.86
N LEU A 226 18.31 14.41 1.36
CA LEU A 226 17.90 15.80 1.28
C LEU A 226 16.74 16.01 2.26
N LEU A 227 17.05 16.21 3.54
CA LEU A 227 16.10 16.30 4.65
C LEU A 227 15.71 17.73 4.97
N GLY A 228 14.45 17.95 5.39
CA GLY A 228 13.90 19.28 5.66
C GLY A 228 13.65 20.09 4.39
N LEU A 229 13.66 19.46 3.22
CA LEU A 229 13.57 20.08 1.91
C LEU A 229 12.32 19.60 1.15
N PRO A 230 11.14 20.21 1.38
CA PRO A 230 9.93 19.89 0.61
C PRO A 230 10.14 20.15 -0.88
N VAL A 231 9.63 19.25 -1.72
CA VAL A 231 9.42 19.50 -3.15
C VAL A 231 8.33 20.56 -3.29
N THR A 232 8.57 21.59 -4.09
CA THR A 232 7.65 22.72 -4.28
C THR A 232 7.06 22.79 -5.68
N ASN A 233 7.75 22.25 -6.67
CA ASN A 233 7.34 22.27 -8.07
C ASN A 233 8.09 21.19 -8.86
N VAL A 234 7.48 20.71 -9.95
CA VAL A 234 8.15 19.80 -10.90
C VAL A 234 7.83 20.25 -12.32
N VAL A 235 8.85 20.53 -13.11
CA VAL A 235 8.69 20.96 -14.52
C VAL A 235 9.52 20.04 -15.41
N GLY A 236 8.83 19.16 -16.14
CA GLY A 236 9.52 18.15 -16.94
C GLY A 236 10.40 17.25 -16.06
N ASN A 237 11.70 17.27 -16.27
CA ASN A 237 12.67 16.50 -15.49
C ASN A 237 13.38 17.31 -14.39
N VAL A 238 12.89 18.51 -14.05
CA VAL A 238 13.46 19.38 -13.02
C VAL A 238 12.55 19.40 -11.79
N VAL A 239 13.08 18.92 -10.66
CA VAL A 239 12.42 18.96 -9.36
C VAL A 239 12.97 20.13 -8.56
N GLU A 240 12.09 21.05 -8.13
CA GLU A 240 12.44 22.24 -7.36
C GLU A 240 12.15 22.02 -5.87
N LEU A 241 13.13 22.36 -5.02
CA LEU A 241 13.04 22.26 -3.57
C LEU A 241 12.79 23.62 -2.93
N LYS A 242 12.33 23.61 -1.68
CA LYS A 242 11.94 24.84 -0.95
C LYS A 242 13.08 25.85 -0.77
N ASP A 243 14.33 25.40 -0.72
CA ASP A 243 15.52 26.26 -0.60
C ASP A 243 15.99 26.85 -1.93
N GLY A 244 15.30 26.55 -3.04
CA GLY A 244 15.62 26.97 -4.40
C GLY A 244 16.55 26.01 -5.15
N GLN A 245 17.00 24.92 -4.53
CA GLN A 245 17.76 23.88 -5.22
C GLN A 245 16.91 23.25 -6.32
N LYS A 246 17.53 22.96 -7.47
CA LYS A 246 16.92 22.27 -8.61
C LYS A 246 17.68 20.97 -8.87
N ILE A 247 16.93 19.88 -8.97
CA ILE A 247 17.48 18.56 -9.25
C ILE A 247 16.97 18.12 -10.61
N GLU A 248 17.89 17.94 -11.56
CA GLU A 248 17.59 17.35 -12.85
C GLU A 248 17.64 15.83 -12.74
N THR A 249 16.51 15.18 -13.02
CA THR A 249 16.38 13.72 -12.96
C THR A 249 15.37 13.22 -13.98
N ASN A 250 15.70 12.17 -14.70
CA ASN A 250 14.78 11.45 -15.56
C ASN A 250 14.13 10.24 -14.85
N THR A 251 14.44 10.04 -13.55
CA THR A 251 13.84 8.98 -12.72
C THR A 251 13.44 9.56 -11.37
N PHE A 252 12.24 10.13 -11.30
CA PHE A 252 11.65 10.64 -10.08
C PHE A 252 10.49 9.75 -9.62
N VAL A 253 10.61 9.13 -8.44
CA VAL A 253 9.57 8.27 -7.85
C VAL A 253 9.00 8.94 -6.62
N TRP A 254 7.70 9.26 -6.65
CA TRP A 254 7.00 9.90 -5.53
C TRP A 254 6.33 8.87 -4.62
N THR A 255 6.73 8.87 -3.35
CA THR A 255 6.20 8.01 -2.27
C THR A 255 5.76 8.84 -1.05
N GLY A 256 5.55 10.14 -1.22
CA GLY A 256 5.36 11.13 -0.15
C GLY A 256 4.05 11.03 0.63
N GLY A 257 3.16 10.11 0.27
CA GLY A 257 1.95 9.88 1.05
C GLY A 257 0.76 9.34 0.25
N VAL A 258 -0.32 9.06 0.97
CA VAL A 258 -1.57 8.55 0.42
C VAL A 258 -2.75 9.41 0.87
N GLN A 259 -3.78 9.45 0.04
CA GLN A 259 -5.05 10.12 0.34
C GLN A 259 -6.22 9.22 -0.02
N ALA A 260 -7.38 9.51 0.57
CA ALA A 260 -8.61 8.81 0.27
C ALA A 260 -9.02 8.98 -1.20
N LEU A 261 -9.76 7.99 -1.72
CA LEU A 261 -10.41 8.12 -3.02
C LEU A 261 -11.61 9.09 -2.91
N PRO A 262 -11.76 10.07 -3.82
CA PRO A 262 -12.86 11.05 -3.78
C PRO A 262 -14.24 10.41 -3.72
N MET A 263 -14.44 9.29 -4.45
CA MET A 263 -15.71 8.57 -4.47
C MET A 263 -16.21 8.13 -3.09
N VAL A 264 -15.34 7.98 -2.09
CA VAL A 264 -15.74 7.65 -0.71
C VAL A 264 -16.46 8.82 -0.07
N ALA A 265 -15.98 10.05 -0.25
CA ALA A 265 -16.64 11.26 0.25
C ALA A 265 -17.91 11.61 -0.56
N GLU A 266 -17.92 11.26 -1.85
CA GLU A 266 -19.03 11.53 -2.77
C GLU A 266 -20.18 10.51 -2.64
N SER A 267 -19.98 9.42 -1.91
CA SER A 267 -20.93 8.31 -1.79
C SER A 267 -22.13 8.56 -0.86
N GLY A 268 -22.08 9.62 -0.02
CA GLY A 268 -23.04 9.88 1.07
C GLY A 268 -22.54 9.40 2.43
N LEU A 269 -21.35 8.79 2.53
CA LEU A 269 -20.77 8.41 3.81
C LEU A 269 -20.24 9.62 4.59
N GLU A 270 -20.39 9.60 5.92
CA GLU A 270 -19.68 10.52 6.80
C GLU A 270 -18.17 10.26 6.72
N THR A 271 -17.39 11.32 6.48
CA THR A 271 -15.93 11.18 6.28
C THR A 271 -15.12 12.16 7.14
N ASP A 272 -13.90 11.73 7.48
CA ASP A 272 -12.82 12.60 7.95
C ASP A 272 -11.67 12.55 6.93
N ARG A 273 -11.28 13.72 6.42
CA ARG A 273 -10.26 13.88 5.35
C ARG A 273 -10.49 12.93 4.16
N GLY A 274 -11.76 12.74 3.77
CA GLY A 274 -12.18 11.90 2.66
C GLY A 274 -12.21 10.39 2.93
N ARG A 275 -11.85 9.94 4.14
CA ARG A 275 -11.95 8.54 4.59
C ARG A 275 -13.23 8.36 5.40
N ALA A 276 -13.97 7.28 5.20
CA ALA A 276 -15.21 7.03 5.92
C ALA A 276 -14.96 6.82 7.42
N THR A 277 -15.68 7.54 8.27
CA THR A 277 -15.64 7.36 9.73
C THR A 277 -16.40 6.11 10.12
N VAL A 278 -15.77 5.24 10.92
CA VAL A 278 -16.37 3.99 11.37
C VAL A 278 -16.54 3.93 12.88
N ASN A 279 -17.53 3.13 13.32
CA ASN A 279 -17.73 2.78 14.72
C ASN A 279 -16.83 1.59 15.15
N ASN A 280 -16.98 1.13 16.39
CA ASN A 280 -16.19 0.01 16.92
C ASN A 280 -16.46 -1.33 16.21
N PHE A 281 -17.53 -1.45 15.44
CA PHE A 281 -17.88 -2.62 14.67
C PHE A 281 -17.38 -2.54 13.20
N LEU A 282 -16.69 -1.44 12.86
CA LEU A 282 -16.26 -1.08 11.50
C LEU A 282 -17.41 -0.78 10.54
N GLN A 283 -18.63 -0.51 11.07
CA GLN A 283 -19.72 0.07 10.30
C GLN A 283 -19.48 1.56 10.11
N SER A 284 -19.91 2.09 8.97
CA SER A 284 -20.02 3.53 8.77
C SER A 284 -20.88 4.14 9.89
N LYS A 285 -20.49 5.31 10.40
CA LYS A 285 -21.28 6.01 11.42
C LYS A 285 -22.60 6.51 10.87
N SER A 286 -22.71 6.77 9.58
CA SER A 286 -23.93 7.25 8.92
C SER A 286 -24.84 6.14 8.39
N HIS A 287 -24.29 4.95 8.03
CA HIS A 287 -25.02 3.86 7.40
C HIS A 287 -24.62 2.50 7.98
N GLN A 288 -25.52 1.88 8.73
CA GLN A 288 -25.23 0.65 9.47
C GLN A 288 -25.03 -0.60 8.59
N ASP A 289 -25.56 -0.60 7.37
CA ASP A 289 -25.41 -1.66 6.37
C ASP A 289 -24.13 -1.53 5.53
N VAL A 290 -23.31 -0.49 5.81
CA VAL A 290 -22.03 -0.25 5.14
C VAL A 290 -20.88 -0.41 6.10
N PHE A 291 -20.01 -1.36 5.80
CA PHE A 291 -18.75 -1.61 6.52
C PHE A 291 -17.58 -1.07 5.72
N VAL A 292 -16.57 -0.52 6.40
CA VAL A 292 -15.43 0.06 5.71
C VAL A 292 -14.12 -0.47 6.26
N VAL A 293 -13.19 -0.85 5.38
CA VAL A 293 -11.93 -1.51 5.75
C VAL A 293 -10.72 -0.86 5.08
N GLY A 294 -9.57 -1.00 5.70
CA GLY A 294 -8.28 -0.54 5.20
C GLY A 294 -8.22 0.97 5.05
N ASP A 295 -7.51 1.45 4.02
CA ASP A 295 -7.24 2.87 3.82
C ASP A 295 -8.50 3.71 3.50
N SER A 296 -9.61 3.08 3.13
CA SER A 296 -10.90 3.77 2.93
C SER A 296 -11.56 4.16 4.26
N ALA A 297 -11.20 3.52 5.37
CA ALA A 297 -11.74 3.78 6.71
C ALA A 297 -10.82 4.68 7.54
N VAL A 298 -11.41 5.46 8.45
CA VAL A 298 -10.71 6.03 9.60
C VAL A 298 -11.36 5.51 10.88
N TYR A 299 -10.59 4.76 11.66
CA TYR A 299 -10.96 4.27 12.98
C TYR A 299 -10.16 5.02 14.05
N PHE A 300 -10.85 5.60 15.01
CA PHE A 300 -10.23 6.33 16.12
C PHE A 300 -10.09 5.40 17.34
N GLY A 301 -8.89 5.36 17.90
CA GLY A 301 -8.62 4.66 19.14
C GLY A 301 -9.26 5.37 20.35
N GLU A 302 -9.16 4.76 21.53
CA GLU A 302 -9.67 5.32 22.80
C GLU A 302 -9.01 6.67 23.15
N ASP A 303 -7.79 6.91 22.67
CA ASP A 303 -7.06 8.17 22.82
C ASP A 303 -7.52 9.27 21.83
N GLY A 304 -8.54 9.01 21.01
CA GLY A 304 -9.05 9.90 19.99
C GLY A 304 -8.15 10.08 18.78
N ARG A 305 -7.07 9.30 18.66
CA ARG A 305 -6.17 9.34 17.51
C ARG A 305 -6.57 8.31 16.45
N PRO A 306 -6.45 8.64 15.16
CA PRO A 306 -6.71 7.67 14.11
C PRO A 306 -5.62 6.59 14.09
N TRP A 307 -6.04 5.35 13.96
CA TRP A 307 -5.12 4.25 13.67
C TRP A 307 -4.49 4.42 12.29
N PRO A 308 -3.18 4.11 12.15
CA PRO A 308 -2.49 4.28 10.88
C PRO A 308 -3.03 3.31 9.81
N PRO A 309 -3.17 3.76 8.55
CA PRO A 309 -3.58 2.92 7.44
C PRO A 309 -2.42 2.01 7.04
N THR A 310 -2.40 0.79 7.56
CA THR A 310 -1.38 -0.21 7.26
C THR A 310 -2.02 -1.51 6.79
N ALA A 311 -1.27 -2.31 6.04
CA ALA A 311 -1.71 -3.63 5.62
C ALA A 311 -2.11 -4.51 6.82
N GLN A 312 -1.35 -4.42 7.92
CA GLN A 312 -1.60 -5.14 9.17
C GLN A 312 -2.96 -4.77 9.80
N ILE A 313 -3.37 -3.53 9.76
CA ILE A 313 -4.67 -3.10 10.29
C ILE A 313 -5.77 -3.49 9.29
N ALA A 314 -5.53 -3.30 7.99
CA ALA A 314 -6.51 -3.61 6.95
C ALA A 314 -6.97 -5.07 6.95
N TRP A 315 -6.05 -6.04 7.13
CA TRP A 315 -6.43 -7.44 7.15
C TRP A 315 -7.20 -7.84 8.42
N GLN A 316 -6.84 -7.29 9.59
CA GLN A 316 -7.61 -7.47 10.84
C GLN A 316 -9.04 -6.89 10.70
N MET A 317 -9.17 -5.71 10.07
CA MET A 317 -10.47 -5.12 9.75
C MET A 317 -11.29 -6.07 8.87
N GLY A 318 -10.69 -6.63 7.81
CA GLY A 318 -11.39 -7.51 6.88
C GLY A 318 -11.93 -8.77 7.55
N GLU A 319 -11.15 -9.39 8.44
CA GLU A 319 -11.61 -10.56 9.20
C GLU A 319 -12.80 -10.24 10.10
N LEU A 320 -12.70 -9.18 10.88
CA LEU A 320 -13.77 -8.77 11.77
C LEU A 320 -15.03 -8.39 10.99
N VAL A 321 -14.88 -7.62 9.91
CA VAL A 321 -16.02 -7.21 9.08
C VAL A 321 -16.75 -8.42 8.49
N GLY A 322 -16.06 -9.47 8.10
CA GLY A 322 -16.70 -10.68 7.61
C GLY A 322 -17.66 -11.32 8.63
N TYR A 323 -17.28 -11.31 9.93
CA TYR A 323 -18.16 -11.76 11.01
C TYR A 323 -19.24 -10.72 11.34
N ASN A 324 -18.87 -9.46 11.52
CA ASN A 324 -19.81 -8.41 11.94
C ASN A 324 -20.91 -8.16 10.90
N LEU A 325 -20.61 -8.30 9.63
CA LEU A 325 -21.59 -8.24 8.56
C LEU A 325 -22.61 -9.38 8.68
N PHE A 326 -22.15 -10.62 8.94
CA PHE A 326 -23.05 -11.75 9.24
C PHE A 326 -23.88 -11.47 10.49
N ALA A 327 -23.27 -11.02 11.57
CA ALA A 327 -23.96 -10.72 12.83
C ALA A 327 -25.04 -9.64 12.65
N TYR A 328 -24.72 -8.58 11.90
CA TYR A 328 -25.67 -7.51 11.57
C TYR A 328 -26.88 -8.03 10.79
N LEU A 329 -26.66 -8.79 9.70
CA LEU A 329 -27.72 -9.30 8.84
C LEU A 329 -28.62 -10.35 9.51
N GLU A 330 -28.09 -11.05 10.53
CA GLU A 330 -28.81 -12.09 11.27
C GLU A 330 -29.29 -11.63 12.66
N GLY A 331 -29.16 -10.33 12.98
CA GLY A 331 -29.56 -9.77 14.28
C GLY A 331 -28.79 -10.34 15.48
N LYS A 332 -27.52 -10.74 15.26
CA LYS A 332 -26.62 -11.27 16.30
C LYS A 332 -25.73 -10.18 16.87
N THR A 333 -25.05 -10.48 17.97
CA THR A 333 -24.10 -9.55 18.60
C THR A 333 -22.85 -9.41 17.75
N MET A 334 -22.52 -8.18 17.38
CA MET A 334 -21.26 -7.83 16.71
C MET A 334 -20.11 -7.73 17.71
N GLU A 335 -18.88 -7.90 17.22
CA GLU A 335 -17.65 -7.82 17.99
C GLU A 335 -16.97 -6.46 17.78
N ASN A 336 -16.36 -5.92 18.85
CA ASN A 336 -15.60 -4.68 18.78
C ASN A 336 -14.25 -4.91 18.09
N PHE A 337 -13.86 -3.96 17.27
CA PHE A 337 -12.52 -3.92 16.68
C PHE A 337 -11.48 -3.55 17.74
N SER A 338 -10.61 -4.49 18.03
CA SER A 338 -9.47 -4.32 18.95
C SER A 338 -8.18 -4.59 18.17
N PRO A 339 -7.65 -3.58 17.45
CA PRO A 339 -6.51 -3.77 16.58
C PRO A 339 -5.24 -4.09 17.36
N ILE A 340 -4.50 -5.08 16.89
CA ILE A 340 -3.19 -5.45 17.43
C ILE A 340 -2.13 -4.79 16.57
N ASN A 341 -1.38 -3.87 17.16
CA ASN A 341 -0.18 -3.32 16.52
C ASN A 341 1.02 -4.21 16.85
N SER A 342 1.45 -5.03 15.90
CA SER A 342 2.64 -5.89 16.06
C SER A 342 3.96 -5.12 15.96
N GLY A 343 3.90 -3.82 15.68
CA GLY A 343 5.05 -2.94 15.55
C GLY A 343 5.25 -2.41 14.12
N THR A 344 6.34 -1.67 13.94
CA THR A 344 6.76 -1.10 12.66
C THR A 344 8.10 -1.68 12.25
N LEU A 345 8.21 -2.05 10.97
CA LEU A 345 9.41 -2.62 10.39
C LEU A 345 9.69 -1.96 9.04
N ALA A 346 10.93 -1.57 8.81
CA ALA A 346 11.41 -1.01 7.56
C ALA A 346 12.60 -1.83 7.04
N SER A 347 12.48 -2.36 5.82
CA SER A 347 13.60 -2.92 5.08
C SER A 347 14.56 -1.80 4.66
N LEU A 348 15.83 -2.04 4.78
CA LEU A 348 16.88 -1.15 4.27
C LEU A 348 17.60 -1.79 3.08
N GLY A 349 16.98 -2.73 2.43
CA GLY A 349 17.53 -3.60 1.39
C GLY A 349 17.52 -5.07 1.81
N ARG A 350 18.15 -5.91 1.00
CA ARG A 350 18.00 -7.38 1.07
C ARG A 350 18.42 -8.02 2.40
N ARG A 351 19.43 -7.48 3.09
CA ARG A 351 20.04 -8.08 4.29
C ARG A 351 20.05 -7.16 5.50
N ASP A 352 19.41 -6.04 5.42
CA ASP A 352 19.36 -5.06 6.49
C ASP A 352 17.95 -4.51 6.69
N ALA A 353 17.58 -4.31 7.94
CA ALA A 353 16.29 -3.74 8.33
C ALA A 353 16.38 -3.11 9.72
N VAL A 354 15.42 -2.28 10.04
CA VAL A 354 15.15 -1.79 11.39
C VAL A 354 13.71 -2.10 11.75
N ALA A 355 13.47 -2.49 13.00
CA ALA A 355 12.13 -2.78 13.48
C ALA A 355 11.95 -2.37 14.93
N PHE A 356 10.70 -2.11 15.29
CA PHE A 356 10.24 -1.77 16.62
C PHE A 356 8.96 -2.56 16.87
N ILE A 357 9.05 -3.66 17.62
CA ILE A 357 8.06 -4.73 17.61
C ILE A 357 7.48 -5.05 18.99
N GLY A 358 6.24 -5.55 18.96
CA GLY A 358 5.51 -6.04 20.13
C GLY A 358 5.05 -4.95 21.09
N ALA A 359 4.31 -5.36 22.12
CA ALA A 359 3.81 -4.45 23.16
C ALA A 359 4.92 -3.74 23.93
N ASN A 360 6.06 -4.39 24.11
CA ASN A 360 7.26 -3.84 24.76
C ASN A 360 8.11 -2.98 23.86
N GLN A 361 7.69 -2.77 22.62
CA GLN A 361 8.37 -1.93 21.64
C GLN A 361 9.87 -2.28 21.48
N THR A 362 10.18 -3.57 21.36
CA THR A 362 11.55 -4.08 21.30
C THR A 362 12.22 -3.67 19.99
N PRO A 363 13.37 -2.96 20.03
CA PRO A 363 14.09 -2.58 18.83
C PRO A 363 14.87 -3.77 18.26
N LEU A 364 14.73 -4.00 16.95
CA LEU A 364 15.56 -4.93 16.18
C LEU A 364 16.26 -4.21 15.05
N LYS A 365 17.44 -4.71 14.64
CA LYS A 365 18.25 -4.16 13.55
C LYS A 365 19.03 -5.27 12.83
N GLY A 366 19.35 -5.03 11.56
CA GLY A 366 20.11 -5.94 10.72
C GLY A 366 19.36 -7.25 10.44
N LEU A 367 20.08 -8.37 10.39
CA LEU A 367 19.53 -9.66 10.01
C LEU A 367 18.31 -10.12 10.84
N PRO A 368 18.27 -9.98 12.19
CA PRO A 368 17.07 -10.30 12.96
C PRO A 368 15.83 -9.51 12.54
N ALA A 369 15.98 -8.22 12.22
CA ALA A 369 14.89 -7.42 11.71
C ALA A 369 14.45 -7.85 10.31
N THR A 370 15.38 -8.20 9.43
CA THR A 370 15.09 -8.76 8.10
C THR A 370 14.32 -10.08 8.21
N MET A 371 14.76 -10.99 9.07
CA MET A 371 14.05 -12.26 9.30
C MET A 371 12.63 -12.03 9.84
N MET A 372 12.44 -11.03 10.68
CA MET A 372 11.11 -10.67 11.19
C MET A 372 10.21 -10.14 10.08
N LYS A 373 10.75 -9.36 9.11
CA LYS A 373 10.00 -8.91 7.93
C LYS A 373 9.53 -10.09 7.09
N GLU A 374 10.41 -11.02 6.78
CA GLU A 374 10.05 -12.22 6.04
C GLU A 374 9.01 -13.07 6.79
N ALA A 375 9.17 -13.24 8.10
CA ALA A 375 8.19 -13.95 8.92
C ALA A 375 6.80 -13.27 8.91
N SER A 376 6.75 -11.94 8.95
CA SER A 376 5.50 -11.17 8.85
C SER A 376 4.83 -11.38 7.50
N ASN A 377 5.59 -11.37 6.41
CA ASN A 377 5.09 -11.62 5.06
C ASN A 377 4.57 -13.07 4.92
N ILE A 378 5.33 -14.05 5.38
CA ILE A 378 4.92 -15.47 5.41
C ILE A 378 3.63 -15.64 6.22
N ARG A 379 3.54 -15.01 7.39
CA ARG A 379 2.32 -15.05 8.22
C ARG A 379 1.09 -14.58 7.44
N TYR A 380 1.19 -13.44 6.73
CA TYR A 380 0.10 -12.94 5.92
C TYR A 380 -0.26 -13.90 4.78
N LEU A 381 0.74 -14.38 4.04
CA LEU A 381 0.54 -15.33 2.94
C LEU A 381 -0.14 -16.63 3.41
N THR A 382 0.31 -17.19 4.52
CA THR A 382 -0.30 -18.38 5.13
C THR A 382 -1.76 -18.11 5.52
N HIS A 383 -2.03 -16.93 6.04
CA HIS A 383 -3.36 -16.51 6.48
C HIS A 383 -4.35 -16.41 5.31
N VAL A 384 -3.93 -15.78 4.21
CA VAL A 384 -4.76 -15.54 3.01
C VAL A 384 -4.90 -16.77 2.12
N LYS A 385 -3.86 -17.61 2.04
CA LYS A 385 -3.83 -18.79 1.15
C LYS A 385 -4.17 -20.11 1.87
N GLY A 386 -4.08 -20.15 3.21
CA GLY A 386 -4.09 -21.38 4.01
C GLY A 386 -2.71 -22.06 4.08
N LEU A 387 -2.54 -22.97 5.06
CA LEU A 387 -1.26 -23.61 5.40
C LEU A 387 -0.60 -24.39 4.24
N PHE A 388 -1.40 -24.94 3.31
CA PHE A 388 -0.88 -25.76 2.21
C PHE A 388 -0.36 -25.00 1.00
N SER A 389 -0.40 -23.67 1.02
CA SER A 389 -0.04 -22.85 -0.14
C SER A 389 1.39 -22.29 -0.12
N LEU A 390 2.17 -22.62 0.88
CA LEU A 390 3.61 -22.28 0.93
C LEU A 390 4.47 -23.25 0.08
N ALA A 391 3.86 -24.26 -0.55
CA ALA A 391 4.54 -25.28 -1.35
C ALA A 391 4.63 -24.97 -2.85
N TYR A 392 4.29 -23.73 -3.29
CA TYR A 392 4.39 -23.33 -4.71
C TYR A 392 4.99 -21.92 -4.83
#